data_9c3fd1298efd9aad7c080d8a33ac920e
#
_entry.id   9c3fd1298efd9aad7c080d8a33ac920e
#
_cell.length_a   1.000
_cell.length_b   1.000
_cell.length_c   1.000
_cell.angle_alpha   90.00
_cell.angle_beta   90.00
_cell.angle_gamma   90.00
#
_symmetry.space_group_name_H-M   'P 1'
#
loop_
_entity.id
_entity.type
_entity.pdbx_description
1 polymer ?
#
loop_
_entity_poly.entity_id
_entity_poly.type
_entity_poly.pdbx_seq_one_letter_code
_entity_poly.pdbx_strand_id
1 'polypeptide(L)'
;MLLSLLLGSGFHAGCMAVLTILLSFFWGTQNIAGLFIISFPYFGFVNGYMAAKFYRFFNGSSWFSLACLATIFYPTLLFFGYFLVDWIDPVFSKRLFGPDGISCSTYSYLWFFINLPGVGLGAYQGFIAPKLEIPTK
;
A
#
# COMPACT_ATOMS: atom_id res chain seq x y z
N MET A 1 14.77 -4.94 -8.40
CA MET A 1 13.31 -4.84 -8.55
C MET A 1 12.55 -5.26 -7.30
N LEU A 2 12.70 -6.49 -6.79
CA LEU A 2 12.02 -6.94 -5.57
C LEU A 2 12.32 -6.05 -4.35
N LEU A 3 13.57 -5.70 -4.11
CA LEU A 3 13.97 -4.82 -3.01
C LEU A 3 13.32 -3.44 -3.11
N SER A 4 13.22 -2.88 -4.31
CA SER A 4 12.55 -1.59 -4.53
C SER A 4 11.06 -1.65 -4.23
N LEU A 5 10.39 -2.76 -4.56
CA LEU A 5 8.98 -3.02 -4.22
C LEU A 5 8.80 -3.13 -2.70
N LEU A 6 9.65 -3.87 -2.02
CA LEU A 6 9.60 -4.01 -0.56
C LEU A 6 9.85 -2.68 0.16
N LEU A 7 10.79 -1.86 -0.33
CA LEU A 7 11.03 -0.53 0.23
C LEU A 7 9.83 0.41 0.00
N GLY A 8 9.26 0.41 -1.21
CA GLY A 8 8.07 1.20 -1.53
C GLY A 8 6.87 0.79 -0.69
N SER A 9 6.59 -0.51 -0.57
CA SER A 9 5.50 -1.03 0.25
C SER A 9 5.73 -0.82 1.75
N GLY A 10 6.96 -0.88 2.22
CA GLY A 10 7.31 -0.54 3.62
C GLY A 10 7.02 0.93 3.95
N PHE A 11 7.40 1.85 3.07
CA PHE A 11 7.06 3.27 3.20
C PHE A 11 5.55 3.51 3.19
N HIS A 12 4.84 2.86 2.28
CA HIS A 12 3.38 2.90 2.20
C HIS A 12 2.75 2.45 3.52
N ALA A 13 3.14 1.27 4.02
CA ALA A 13 2.64 0.72 5.28
C ALA A 13 2.93 1.65 6.47
N GLY A 14 4.12 2.26 6.51
CA GLY A 14 4.49 3.24 7.53
C GLY A 14 3.58 4.47 7.50
N CYS A 15 3.36 5.06 6.33
CA CYS A 15 2.45 6.20 6.18
C CYS A 15 1.01 5.86 6.59
N MET A 16 0.53 4.67 6.20
CA MET A 16 -0.78 4.20 6.59
C MET A 16 -0.91 4.03 8.11
N ALA A 17 0.09 3.42 8.75
CA ALA A 17 0.08 3.21 10.20
C ALA A 17 -0.01 4.55 10.94
N VAL A 18 0.80 5.53 10.56
CA VAL A 18 0.77 6.88 11.14
C VAL A 18 -0.61 7.52 10.95
N LEU A 19 -1.15 7.52 9.72
CA LEU A 19 -2.47 8.09 9.46
C LEU A 19 -3.56 7.37 10.24
N THR A 20 -3.54 6.05 10.29
CA THR A 20 -4.55 5.25 11.00
C THR A 20 -4.55 5.58 12.50
N ILE A 21 -3.37 5.71 13.10
CA ILE A 21 -3.24 6.12 14.51
C ILE A 21 -3.81 7.53 14.72
N LEU A 22 -3.45 8.48 13.86
CA LEU A 22 -3.97 9.85 13.94
C LEU A 22 -5.50 9.89 13.79
N LEU A 23 -6.03 9.20 12.79
CA LEU A 23 -7.48 9.15 12.56
C LEU A 23 -8.22 8.45 13.71
N SER A 24 -7.69 7.38 14.27
CA SER A 24 -8.30 6.70 15.41
C SER A 24 -8.34 7.60 16.65
N PHE A 25 -7.31 8.42 16.84
CA PHE A 25 -7.26 9.40 17.93
C PHE A 25 -8.32 10.50 17.76
N PHE A 26 -8.46 11.05 16.54
CA PHE A 26 -9.42 12.14 16.28
C PHE A 26 -10.89 11.67 16.26
N TRP A 27 -11.15 10.48 15.70
CA TRP A 27 -12.53 9.97 15.59
C TRP A 27 -12.92 8.99 16.70
N GLY A 28 -12.01 8.63 17.59
CA GLY A 28 -12.30 7.70 18.68
C GLY A 28 -12.74 6.32 18.23
N THR A 29 -12.35 5.89 17.00
CA THR A 29 -12.77 4.61 16.45
C THR A 29 -12.01 3.46 17.09
N GLN A 30 -12.74 2.43 17.55
CA GLN A 30 -12.13 1.21 18.10
C GLN A 30 -11.68 0.22 17.02
N ASN A 31 -12.14 0.39 15.77
CA ASN A 31 -11.82 -0.49 14.66
C ASN A 31 -10.59 0.00 13.87
N ILE A 32 -9.43 -0.06 14.51
CA ILE A 32 -8.15 0.41 13.93
C ILE A 32 -7.77 -0.43 12.69
N ALA A 33 -7.99 -1.73 12.72
CA ALA A 33 -7.62 -2.62 11.62
C ALA A 33 -8.48 -2.36 10.36
N GLY A 34 -9.78 -2.17 10.52
CA GLY A 34 -10.67 -1.81 9.43
C GLY A 34 -10.28 -0.46 8.81
N LEU A 35 -9.97 0.54 9.64
CA LEU A 35 -9.53 1.85 9.19
C LEU A 35 -8.20 1.76 8.43
N PHE A 36 -7.27 0.92 8.88
CA PHE A 36 -6.00 0.67 8.21
C PHE A 36 -6.21 0.10 6.80
N ILE A 37 -7.07 -0.91 6.65
CA ILE A 37 -7.34 -1.52 5.34
C ILE A 37 -8.05 -0.55 4.38
N ILE A 38 -9.02 0.24 4.88
CA ILE A 38 -9.71 1.24 4.05
C ILE A 38 -8.75 2.35 3.60
N SER A 39 -7.81 2.75 4.44
CA SER A 39 -6.81 3.78 4.11
C SER A 39 -5.83 3.34 3.02
N PHE A 40 -5.65 2.03 2.84
CA PHE A 40 -4.67 1.46 1.93
C PHE A 40 -4.71 2.03 0.50
N PRO A 41 -5.85 2.09 -0.20
CA PRO A 41 -5.90 2.53 -1.59
C PRO A 41 -5.45 3.98 -1.78
N TYR A 42 -5.63 4.83 -0.78
CA TYR A 42 -5.31 6.26 -0.87
C TYR A 42 -3.82 6.56 -0.90
N PHE A 43 -2.99 5.66 -0.34
CA PHE A 43 -1.54 5.81 -0.34
C PHE A 43 -0.83 5.10 -1.50
N GLY A 44 -1.57 4.61 -2.50
CA GLY A 44 -0.99 3.99 -3.69
C GLY A 44 0.07 4.86 -4.37
N PHE A 45 -0.14 6.18 -4.42
CA PHE A 45 0.82 7.12 -4.95
C PHE A 45 2.18 7.05 -4.23
N VAL A 46 2.18 7.00 -2.91
CA VAL A 46 3.42 6.92 -2.11
C VAL A 46 4.17 5.62 -2.40
N ASN A 47 3.43 4.50 -2.50
CA ASN A 47 4.01 3.21 -2.86
C ASN A 47 4.72 3.29 -4.22
N GLY A 48 4.00 3.73 -5.26
CA GLY A 48 4.55 3.84 -6.61
C GLY A 48 5.77 4.76 -6.68
N TYR A 49 5.67 5.95 -6.07
CA TYR A 49 6.73 6.95 -6.05
C TYR A 49 8.01 6.43 -5.41
N MET A 50 7.91 5.87 -4.20
CA MET A 50 9.07 5.38 -3.47
C MET A 50 9.67 4.13 -4.14
N ALA A 51 8.83 3.19 -4.58
CA ALA A 51 9.29 2.02 -5.32
C ALA A 51 10.09 2.42 -6.57
N ALA A 52 9.58 3.39 -7.36
CA ALA A 52 10.25 3.85 -8.58
C ALA A 52 11.55 4.60 -8.28
N LYS A 53 11.57 5.42 -7.24
CA LYS A 53 12.76 6.17 -6.84
C LYS A 53 13.90 5.25 -6.40
N PHE A 54 13.59 4.22 -5.60
CA PHE A 54 14.57 3.20 -5.22
C PHE A 54 14.95 2.31 -6.41
N TYR A 55 14.01 1.99 -7.31
CA TYR A 55 14.33 1.19 -8.49
C TYR A 55 15.31 1.92 -9.41
N ARG A 56 15.14 3.22 -9.60
CA ARG A 56 16.10 4.06 -10.32
C ARG A 56 17.45 4.18 -9.62
N PHE A 57 17.46 4.23 -8.31
CA PHE A 57 18.68 4.20 -7.52
C PHE A 57 19.50 2.93 -7.82
N PHE A 58 18.83 1.79 -7.99
CA PHE A 58 19.44 0.51 -8.39
C PHE A 58 19.63 0.36 -9.92
N ASN A 59 19.63 1.46 -10.67
CA ASN A 59 19.78 1.48 -12.12
C ASN A 59 18.73 0.68 -12.92
N GLY A 60 17.52 0.54 -12.41
CA GLY A 60 16.42 -0.07 -13.13
C GLY A 60 15.89 0.84 -14.26
N SER A 61 15.50 0.24 -15.39
CA SER A 61 15.10 0.96 -16.61
C SER A 61 13.61 0.92 -16.91
N SER A 62 12.86 -0.08 -16.44
CA SER A 62 11.45 -0.30 -16.80
C SER A 62 10.50 0.11 -15.68
N TRP A 63 10.09 1.38 -15.67
CA TRP A 63 9.15 1.91 -14.67
C TRP A 63 7.76 1.29 -14.76
N PHE A 64 7.30 0.96 -15.98
CA PHE A 64 5.97 0.39 -16.21
C PHE A 64 5.83 -1.00 -15.57
N SER A 65 6.81 -1.88 -15.78
CA SER A 65 6.83 -3.22 -15.16
C SER A 65 6.86 -3.12 -13.63
N LEU A 66 7.59 -2.14 -13.10
CA LEU A 66 7.62 -1.87 -11.67
C LEU A 66 6.25 -1.41 -11.15
N ALA A 67 5.59 -0.49 -11.86
CA ALA A 67 4.27 0.01 -11.50
C ALA A 67 3.23 -1.12 -11.48
N CYS A 68 3.21 -1.97 -12.51
CA CYS A 68 2.32 -3.14 -12.57
C CYS A 68 2.57 -4.10 -11.38
N LEU A 69 3.82 -4.41 -11.08
CA LEU A 69 4.16 -5.27 -9.95
C LEU A 69 3.82 -4.63 -8.61
N ALA A 70 4.10 -3.34 -8.43
CA ALA A 70 3.75 -2.62 -7.19
C ALA A 70 2.24 -2.58 -6.95
N THR A 71 1.44 -2.48 -8.02
CA THR A 71 -0.01 -2.47 -7.96
C THR A 71 -0.59 -3.82 -7.54
N ILE A 72 0.05 -4.93 -7.95
CA ILE A 72 -0.46 -6.29 -7.71
C ILE A 72 0.12 -6.88 -6.42
N PHE A 73 1.41 -6.74 -6.21
CA PHE A 73 2.17 -7.48 -5.19
C PHE A 73 1.65 -7.22 -3.77
N TYR A 74 1.59 -5.96 -3.35
CA TYR A 74 1.27 -5.62 -1.98
C TYR A 74 -0.22 -5.79 -1.63
N PRO A 75 -1.19 -5.36 -2.48
CA PRO A 75 -2.60 -5.66 -2.25
C PRO A 75 -2.90 -7.14 -2.19
N THR A 76 -2.28 -7.95 -3.07
CA THR A 76 -2.46 -9.40 -3.05
C THR A 76 -1.99 -10.00 -1.73
N LEU A 77 -0.88 -9.51 -1.19
CA LEU A 77 -0.34 -9.98 0.10
C LEU A 77 -1.25 -9.61 1.27
N LEU A 78 -1.81 -8.39 1.28
CA LEU A 78 -2.79 -7.96 2.28
C LEU A 78 -4.10 -8.74 2.19
N PHE A 79 -4.61 -8.93 0.98
CA PHE A 79 -5.82 -9.72 0.77
C PHE A 79 -5.63 -11.16 1.22
N PHE A 80 -4.53 -11.77 0.83
CA PHE A 80 -4.22 -13.13 1.24
C PHE A 80 -4.14 -13.25 2.77
N GLY A 81 -3.51 -12.29 3.44
CA GLY A 81 -3.47 -12.23 4.90
C GLY A 81 -4.86 -12.08 5.52
N TYR A 82 -5.70 -11.18 4.99
CA TYR A 82 -7.07 -10.99 5.44
C TYR A 82 -7.90 -12.27 5.29
N PHE A 83 -7.88 -12.89 4.11
CA PHE A 83 -8.62 -14.14 3.87
C PHE A 83 -8.11 -15.32 4.71
N LEU A 84 -6.81 -15.40 4.96
CA LEU A 84 -6.25 -16.41 5.86
C LEU A 84 -6.79 -16.25 7.28
N VAL A 85 -6.79 -15.03 7.80
CA VAL A 85 -7.31 -14.76 9.16
C VAL A 85 -8.81 -15.09 9.23
N ASP A 86 -9.58 -14.69 8.21
CA ASP A 86 -11.02 -14.93 8.16
C ASP A 86 -11.34 -16.44 8.05
N TRP A 87 -10.52 -17.18 7.32
CA TRP A 87 -10.68 -18.63 7.15
C TRP A 87 -10.28 -19.43 8.39
N ILE A 88 -9.21 -19.01 9.12
CA ILE A 88 -8.73 -19.72 10.31
C ILE A 88 -9.61 -19.43 11.52
N ASP A 89 -9.95 -18.16 11.75
CA ASP A 89 -10.78 -17.73 12.88
C ASP A 89 -11.73 -16.59 12.48
N PRO A 90 -12.94 -16.92 12.00
CA PRO A 90 -13.93 -15.92 11.60
C PRO A 90 -14.39 -15.02 12.77
N VAL A 91 -14.30 -15.50 14.01
CA VAL A 91 -14.66 -14.71 15.20
C VAL A 91 -13.61 -13.65 15.47
N PHE A 92 -12.34 -14.03 15.36
CA PHE A 92 -11.22 -13.10 15.49
C PHE A 92 -11.21 -12.06 14.35
N SER A 93 -11.49 -12.49 13.12
CA SER A 93 -11.62 -11.61 11.96
C SER A 93 -12.71 -10.55 12.19
N LYS A 94 -13.89 -10.91 12.66
CA LYS A 94 -14.98 -9.96 12.98
C LYS A 94 -14.61 -9.00 14.12
N ARG A 95 -13.84 -9.44 15.10
CA ARG A 95 -13.33 -8.56 16.17
C ARG A 95 -12.32 -7.56 15.64
N LEU A 96 -11.46 -7.99 14.72
CA LEU A 96 -10.38 -7.17 14.17
C LEU A 96 -10.88 -6.14 13.14
N PHE A 97 -11.79 -6.55 12.27
CA PHE A 97 -12.25 -5.75 11.10
C PHE A 97 -13.67 -5.20 11.24
N GLY A 98 -14.37 -5.54 12.31
CA GLY A 98 -15.75 -5.14 12.57
C GLY A 98 -16.79 -6.20 12.17
N PRO A 99 -18.03 -6.06 12.68
CA PRO A 99 -19.07 -7.07 12.51
C PRO A 99 -19.50 -7.30 11.07
N ASP A 100 -19.44 -6.26 10.24
CA ASP A 100 -19.86 -6.31 8.84
C ASP A 100 -18.68 -6.61 7.88
N GLY A 101 -17.44 -6.61 8.40
CA GLY A 101 -16.23 -6.75 7.59
C GLY A 101 -16.11 -5.66 6.52
N ILE A 102 -15.08 -5.77 5.69
CA ILE A 102 -14.97 -4.92 4.50
C ILE A 102 -15.48 -5.74 3.32
N SER A 103 -16.54 -5.27 2.66
CA SER A 103 -17.05 -5.94 1.47
C SER A 103 -15.96 -6.05 0.42
N CYS A 104 -15.75 -7.26 -0.09
CA CYS A 104 -14.78 -7.53 -1.15
C CYS A 104 -15.01 -6.64 -2.39
N SER A 105 -16.28 -6.33 -2.70
CA SER A 105 -16.61 -5.43 -3.80
C SER A 105 -16.17 -3.99 -3.53
N THR A 106 -16.43 -3.45 -2.34
CA THR A 106 -15.99 -2.10 -1.97
C THR A 106 -14.48 -1.96 -2.05
N TYR A 107 -13.75 -2.95 -1.53
CA TYR A 107 -12.29 -2.94 -1.60
C TYR A 107 -11.79 -3.02 -3.04
N SER A 108 -12.41 -3.87 -3.89
CA SER A 108 -12.06 -3.99 -5.31
C SER A 108 -12.26 -2.68 -6.07
N TYR A 109 -13.36 -1.96 -5.79
CA TYR A 109 -13.59 -0.63 -6.37
C TYR A 109 -12.52 0.37 -5.96
N LEU A 110 -12.21 0.47 -4.67
CA LEU A 110 -11.19 1.38 -4.15
C LEU A 110 -9.81 1.04 -4.73
N TRP A 111 -9.48 -0.25 -4.83
CA TRP A 111 -8.23 -0.70 -5.41
C TRP A 111 -8.12 -0.32 -6.89
N PHE A 112 -9.17 -0.59 -7.69
CA PHE A 112 -9.13 -0.35 -9.13
C PHE A 112 -9.16 1.13 -9.47
N PHE A 113 -10.01 1.93 -8.81
CA PHE A 113 -10.21 3.34 -9.17
C PHE A 113 -9.27 4.31 -8.46
N ILE A 114 -8.75 3.97 -7.31
CA ILE A 114 -7.90 4.86 -6.52
C ILE A 114 -6.45 4.34 -6.47
N ASN A 115 -6.26 3.09 -6.03
CA ASN A 115 -4.92 2.57 -5.83
C ASN A 115 -4.15 2.40 -7.15
N LEU A 116 -4.75 1.79 -8.16
CA LEU A 116 -4.09 1.54 -9.45
C LEU A 116 -3.62 2.83 -10.13
N PRO A 117 -4.47 3.85 -10.35
CA PRO A 117 -4.00 5.11 -10.92
C PRO A 117 -3.02 5.84 -9.99
N GLY A 118 -3.21 5.76 -8.67
CA GLY A 118 -2.29 6.34 -7.69
C GLY A 118 -0.88 5.75 -7.80
N VAL A 119 -0.75 4.43 -7.79
CA VAL A 119 0.54 3.74 -7.97
C VAL A 119 1.18 4.09 -9.33
N GLY A 120 0.39 4.10 -10.40
CA GLY A 120 0.87 4.44 -11.74
C GLY A 120 1.45 5.86 -11.82
N LEU A 121 0.72 6.85 -11.33
CA LEU A 121 1.17 8.24 -11.27
C LEU A 121 2.38 8.42 -10.36
N GLY A 122 2.38 7.78 -9.20
CA GLY A 122 3.50 7.80 -8.27
C GLY A 122 4.76 7.19 -8.89
N ALA A 123 4.63 6.03 -9.54
CA ALA A 123 5.75 5.37 -10.21
C ALA A 123 6.32 6.22 -11.35
N TYR A 124 5.46 6.85 -12.15
CA TYR A 124 5.89 7.77 -13.20
C TYR A 124 6.66 8.96 -12.64
N GLN A 125 6.11 9.64 -11.63
CA GLN A 125 6.77 10.79 -11.00
C GLN A 125 8.06 10.39 -10.27
N GLY A 126 8.08 9.28 -9.57
CA GLY A 126 9.27 8.77 -8.89
C GLY A 126 10.37 8.39 -9.88
N PHE A 127 10.01 7.96 -11.08
CA PHE A 127 10.96 7.64 -12.14
C PHE A 127 11.56 8.88 -12.81
N ILE A 128 10.79 9.97 -12.95
CA ILE A 128 11.28 11.25 -13.51
C ILE A 128 12.07 12.04 -12.47
N ALA A 129 11.77 11.90 -11.19
CA ALA A 129 12.44 12.62 -10.12
C ALA A 129 13.97 12.44 -10.16
N PRO A 130 14.76 13.44 -9.73
CA PRO A 130 16.21 13.31 -9.71
C PRO A 130 16.66 12.06 -8.95
N LYS A 131 17.72 11.40 -9.44
CA LYS A 131 18.29 10.24 -8.78
C LYS A 131 18.75 10.61 -7.37
N LEU A 132 18.58 9.66 -6.45
CA LEU A 132 19.20 9.78 -5.13
C LEU A 132 20.71 9.71 -5.30
N GLU A 133 21.40 10.80 -5.01
CA GLU A 133 22.85 10.83 -4.98
C GLU A 133 23.33 10.47 -3.58
N ILE A 134 24.21 9.48 -3.49
CA ILE A 134 24.93 9.22 -2.25
C ILE A 134 26.06 10.25 -2.20
N PRO A 135 26.16 11.08 -1.16
CA PRO A 135 27.33 11.92 -0.98
C PRO A 135 28.55 11.00 -0.78
N THR A 136 29.22 10.70 -1.86
CA THR A 136 30.55 10.07 -1.81
C THR A 136 31.55 11.14 -1.40
N LYS A 137 32.02 11.03 -0.15
CA LYS A 137 33.22 11.74 0.26
C LYS A 137 34.46 11.10 -0.33
#